data_7e082b4990b74364302f25992b085053
#
_entry.id   7e082b4990b74364302f25992b085053
#
_cell.length_a   1.000
_cell.length_b   1.000
_cell.length_c   1.000
_cell.angle_alpha   90.00
_cell.angle_beta   90.00
_cell.angle_gamma   90.00
#
_symmetry.space_group_name_H-M   'P 1'
#
loop_
_entity.id
_entity.type
_entity.pdbx_description
1 polymer ?
#
loop_
_entity_poly.entity_id
_entity_poly.type
_entity_poly.pdbx_seq_one_letter_code
_entity_poly.pdbx_strand_id
1 'polypeptide(L)'
;MDKKAIIEQIKAKRSVLCVGLDTDLEKIPPHLLKEPDPVFAFNKAIIDATAAYTVAYKPNIAFYESMGVQGWVSLEKTIQYLDENYPEIFTIADAKRGDIGNTSKMYAKAFFENMNFDSVTVAPYMGEDSVTPFLEFPNKWVILLGLTSNKGAFDFQFIENESGEALFESVVKKAQEWATADQLMFVLGATKTEHLARLRAIAPDHFFLVPGVGAQGGSLQEVLKQATNKDYGVLVNSTRGVIYQSKEEDFASAAGKAAHDLQQEMERLLF
;
A
#
# COMPACT_ATOMS: atom_id res chain seq x y z
N MET A 1 -9.29 5.88 -9.18
CA MET A 1 -9.51 4.53 -9.82
C MET A 1 -10.61 3.79 -9.06
N ASP A 2 -11.53 3.07 -9.74
CA ASP A 2 -12.58 2.27 -9.09
C ASP A 2 -12.15 0.79 -8.88
N LYS A 3 -12.94 0.04 -8.11
CA LYS A 3 -12.66 -1.37 -7.78
C LYS A 3 -12.57 -2.26 -9.03
N LYS A 4 -13.41 -2.00 -10.04
CA LYS A 4 -13.42 -2.77 -11.28
C LYS A 4 -12.11 -2.59 -12.04
N ALA A 5 -11.59 -1.36 -12.13
CA ALA A 5 -10.33 -1.07 -12.78
C ALA A 5 -9.14 -1.76 -12.08
N ILE A 6 -9.12 -1.79 -10.74
CA ILE A 6 -8.09 -2.53 -9.98
C ILE A 6 -8.14 -4.03 -10.33
N ILE A 7 -9.34 -4.62 -10.38
CA ILE A 7 -9.52 -6.05 -10.71
C ILE A 7 -9.09 -6.33 -12.16
N GLU A 8 -9.39 -5.44 -13.10
CA GLU A 8 -8.96 -5.55 -14.50
C GLU A 8 -7.43 -5.52 -14.62
N GLN A 9 -6.74 -4.64 -13.87
CA GLN A 9 -5.28 -4.62 -13.83
C GLN A 9 -4.69 -5.89 -13.22
N ILE A 10 -5.27 -6.42 -12.14
CA ILE A 10 -4.87 -7.70 -11.55
C ILE A 10 -4.94 -8.82 -12.60
N LYS A 11 -6.04 -8.90 -13.35
CA LYS A 11 -6.23 -9.91 -14.40
C LYS A 11 -5.26 -9.72 -15.57
N ALA A 12 -5.11 -8.51 -16.06
CA ALA A 12 -4.25 -8.19 -17.20
C ALA A 12 -2.77 -8.49 -16.90
N LYS A 13 -2.29 -8.11 -15.71
CA LYS A 13 -0.90 -8.33 -15.27
C LYS A 13 -0.68 -9.70 -14.61
N ARG A 14 -1.75 -10.46 -14.34
CA ARG A 14 -1.72 -11.72 -13.56
C ARG A 14 -0.93 -11.57 -12.26
N SER A 15 -1.19 -10.49 -11.55
CA SER A 15 -0.40 -10.02 -10.41
C SER A 15 -1.29 -9.30 -9.41
N VAL A 16 -0.93 -9.38 -8.14
CA VAL A 16 -1.45 -8.56 -7.04
C VAL A 16 -0.32 -7.75 -6.39
N LEU A 17 0.78 -7.55 -7.11
CA LEU A 17 1.98 -6.89 -6.62
C LEU A 17 1.74 -5.40 -6.41
N CYS A 18 2.06 -4.94 -5.20
CA CYS A 18 2.22 -3.53 -4.85
C CYS A 18 3.72 -3.28 -4.59
N VAL A 19 4.34 -2.39 -5.35
CA VAL A 19 5.74 -2.03 -5.14
C VAL A 19 5.83 -0.81 -4.24
N GLY A 20 6.54 -0.94 -3.11
CA GLY A 20 6.82 0.19 -2.23
C GLY A 20 7.95 1.06 -2.79
N LEU A 21 7.75 2.39 -2.73
CA LEU A 21 8.75 3.40 -3.12
C LEU A 21 9.27 4.13 -1.86
N ASP A 22 9.80 3.35 -0.90
CA ASP A 22 10.37 3.85 0.36
C ASP A 22 11.84 4.23 0.11
N THR A 23 12.06 5.28 -0.70
CA THR A 23 13.38 5.65 -1.24
C THR A 23 14.22 6.34 -0.20
N ASP A 24 15.39 5.77 0.06
CA ASP A 24 16.36 6.17 1.06
C ASP A 24 17.68 6.53 0.36
N LEU A 25 18.12 7.79 0.49
CA LEU A 25 19.34 8.31 -0.16
C LEU A 25 20.62 7.53 0.23
N GLU A 26 20.61 6.84 1.38
CA GLU A 26 21.75 6.00 1.79
C GLU A 26 21.78 4.63 1.08
N LYS A 27 20.68 4.27 0.42
CA LYS A 27 20.50 2.95 -0.21
C LYS A 27 20.44 2.97 -1.72
N ILE A 28 20.16 4.12 -2.34
CA ILE A 28 20.16 4.25 -3.79
C ILE A 28 21.57 4.15 -4.37
N PRO A 29 21.70 3.80 -5.67
CA PRO A 29 23.01 3.76 -6.35
C PRO A 29 23.75 5.10 -6.25
N PRO A 30 25.07 5.09 -5.93
CA PRO A 30 25.83 6.33 -5.70
C PRO A 30 25.89 7.26 -6.91
N HIS A 31 25.79 6.75 -8.13
CA HIS A 31 25.81 7.57 -9.34
C HIS A 31 24.58 8.49 -9.44
N LEU A 32 23.43 8.05 -8.90
CA LEU A 32 22.20 8.86 -8.88
C LEU A 32 22.28 10.04 -7.93
N LEU A 33 23.16 10.03 -6.93
CA LEU A 33 23.34 11.17 -6.02
C LEU A 33 23.84 12.44 -6.73
N LYS A 34 24.30 12.32 -7.97
CA LYS A 34 24.71 13.44 -8.83
C LYS A 34 23.57 14.06 -9.63
N GLU A 35 22.41 13.39 -9.65
CA GLU A 35 21.22 13.90 -10.34
C GLU A 35 20.64 15.10 -9.60
N PRO A 36 19.99 16.04 -10.30
CA PRO A 36 19.32 17.19 -9.65
C PRO A 36 18.25 16.79 -8.65
N ASP A 37 17.62 15.62 -8.85
CA ASP A 37 16.62 15.03 -7.98
C ASP A 37 16.86 13.51 -7.91
N PRO A 38 17.77 13.06 -7.04
CA PRO A 38 18.16 11.64 -6.96
C PRO A 38 17.00 10.70 -6.63
N VAL A 39 16.07 11.16 -5.79
CA VAL A 39 14.91 10.38 -5.35
C VAL A 39 13.96 10.15 -6.51
N PHE A 40 13.64 11.21 -7.26
CA PHE A 40 12.79 11.08 -8.44
C PHE A 40 13.47 10.26 -9.54
N ALA A 41 14.76 10.46 -9.79
CA ALA A 41 15.52 9.69 -10.78
C ALA A 41 15.49 8.18 -10.45
N PHE A 42 15.70 7.82 -9.18
CA PHE A 42 15.59 6.45 -8.72
C PHE A 42 14.16 5.90 -8.89
N ASN A 43 13.14 6.62 -8.37
CA ASN A 43 11.75 6.19 -8.46
C ASN A 43 11.32 5.96 -9.90
N LYS A 44 11.65 6.90 -10.79
CA LYS A 44 11.34 6.80 -12.22
C LYS A 44 11.91 5.53 -12.84
N ALA A 45 13.19 5.24 -12.60
CA ALA A 45 13.84 4.05 -13.14
C ALA A 45 13.24 2.75 -12.59
N ILE A 46 12.88 2.72 -11.30
CA ILE A 46 12.19 1.58 -10.67
C ILE A 46 10.79 1.40 -11.29
N ILE A 47 10.02 2.47 -11.44
CA ILE A 47 8.68 2.43 -12.05
C ILE A 47 8.77 1.86 -13.47
N ASP A 48 9.64 2.42 -14.31
CA ASP A 48 9.79 1.99 -15.71
C ASP A 48 10.15 0.49 -15.82
N ALA A 49 10.99 -0.01 -14.90
CA ALA A 49 11.42 -1.40 -14.90
C ALA A 49 10.38 -2.39 -14.33
N THR A 50 9.46 -1.92 -13.48
CA THR A 50 8.55 -2.80 -12.72
C THR A 50 7.09 -2.67 -13.11
N ALA A 51 6.69 -1.62 -13.85
CA ALA A 51 5.30 -1.29 -14.16
C ALA A 51 4.52 -2.42 -14.85
N ALA A 52 5.19 -3.21 -15.70
CA ALA A 52 4.57 -4.35 -16.39
C ALA A 52 4.02 -5.42 -15.42
N TYR A 53 4.56 -5.50 -14.20
CA TYR A 53 4.25 -6.52 -13.20
C TYR A 53 3.47 -5.99 -12.01
N THR A 54 3.36 -4.65 -11.89
CA THR A 54 2.89 -3.94 -10.69
C THR A 54 1.48 -3.40 -10.88
N VAL A 55 0.59 -3.73 -9.92
CA VAL A 55 -0.80 -3.24 -9.89
C VAL A 55 -0.90 -1.93 -9.11
N ALA A 56 -0.03 -1.73 -8.11
CA ALA A 56 -0.04 -0.53 -7.29
C ALA A 56 1.37 -0.07 -6.92
N TYR A 57 1.59 1.25 -6.83
CA TYR A 57 2.77 1.84 -6.21
C TYR A 57 2.42 2.51 -4.89
N LYS A 58 3.28 2.30 -3.89
CA LYS A 58 3.05 2.78 -2.53
C LYS A 58 4.28 3.48 -1.96
N PRO A 59 4.49 4.78 -2.21
CA PRO A 59 5.47 5.55 -1.47
C PRO A 59 5.08 5.66 0.00
N ASN A 60 6.03 5.38 0.89
CA ASN A 60 5.89 5.64 2.31
C ASN A 60 6.26 7.10 2.59
N ILE A 61 5.28 7.89 2.97
CA ILE A 61 5.39 9.34 3.06
C ILE A 61 6.48 9.78 4.05
N ALA A 62 6.73 9.02 5.12
CA ALA A 62 7.77 9.34 6.11
C ALA A 62 9.18 9.48 5.49
N PHE A 63 9.49 8.72 4.43
CA PHE A 63 10.77 8.84 3.73
C PHE A 63 10.91 10.18 3.01
N TYR A 64 9.83 10.67 2.44
CA TYR A 64 9.80 11.96 1.74
C TYR A 64 9.72 13.13 2.74
N GLU A 65 8.90 13.02 3.78
CA GLU A 65 8.82 14.03 4.85
C GLU A 65 10.17 14.27 5.53
N SER A 66 10.95 13.20 5.75
CA SER A 66 12.27 13.31 6.37
C SER A 66 13.28 14.12 5.56
N MET A 67 13.06 14.30 4.26
CA MET A 67 13.88 15.11 3.37
C MET A 67 13.41 16.57 3.26
N GLY A 68 12.41 16.98 4.05
CA GLY A 68 11.84 18.32 4.02
C GLY A 68 11.18 18.67 2.68
N VAL A 69 11.29 19.93 2.27
CA VAL A 69 10.63 20.43 1.05
C VAL A 69 11.05 19.64 -0.20
N GLN A 70 12.32 19.27 -0.31
CA GLN A 70 12.80 18.52 -1.47
C GLN A 70 12.14 17.14 -1.58
N GLY A 71 11.91 16.46 -0.45
CA GLY A 71 11.19 15.18 -0.45
C GLY A 71 9.76 15.31 -0.97
N TRP A 72 9.04 16.37 -0.58
CA TRP A 72 7.70 16.64 -1.10
C TRP A 72 7.72 16.91 -2.61
N VAL A 73 8.70 17.67 -3.12
CA VAL A 73 8.88 17.92 -4.56
C VAL A 73 9.16 16.63 -5.32
N SER A 74 10.03 15.76 -4.78
CA SER A 74 10.33 14.45 -5.39
C SER A 74 9.12 13.51 -5.40
N LEU A 75 8.30 13.53 -4.33
CA LEU A 75 7.05 12.79 -4.25
C LEU A 75 6.05 13.26 -5.29
N GLU A 76 5.81 14.57 -5.38
CA GLU A 76 4.89 15.18 -6.35
C GLU A 76 5.28 14.79 -7.78
N LYS A 77 6.56 14.95 -8.16
CA LYS A 77 7.08 14.52 -9.46
C LYS A 77 6.88 13.02 -9.72
N THR A 78 7.06 12.19 -8.69
CA THR A 78 6.87 10.74 -8.81
C THR A 78 5.42 10.38 -9.12
N ILE A 79 4.45 11.02 -8.43
CA ILE A 79 3.04 10.76 -8.68
C ILE A 79 2.58 11.35 -10.01
N GLN A 80 3.02 12.56 -10.35
CA GLN A 80 2.77 13.14 -11.67
C GLN A 80 3.31 12.22 -12.79
N TYR A 81 4.50 11.66 -12.62
CA TYR A 81 5.08 10.73 -13.59
C TYR A 81 4.22 9.47 -13.75
N LEU A 82 3.67 8.92 -12.64
CA LEU A 82 2.74 7.79 -12.68
C LEU A 82 1.44 8.17 -13.40
N ASP A 83 0.85 9.29 -13.07
CA ASP A 83 -0.40 9.76 -13.69
C ASP A 83 -0.27 9.96 -15.21
N GLU A 84 0.88 10.48 -15.67
CA GLU A 84 1.12 10.77 -17.08
C GLU A 84 1.49 9.53 -17.92
N ASN A 85 2.22 8.56 -17.33
CA ASN A 85 2.81 7.43 -18.08
C ASN A 85 2.16 6.09 -17.78
N TYR A 86 1.55 5.92 -16.59
CA TYR A 86 0.98 4.67 -16.09
C TYR A 86 -0.36 4.91 -15.36
N PRO A 87 -1.34 5.62 -15.98
CA PRO A 87 -2.59 6.03 -15.33
C PRO A 87 -3.47 4.84 -14.88
N GLU A 88 -3.17 3.65 -15.36
CA GLU A 88 -3.86 2.41 -15.00
C GLU A 88 -3.31 1.77 -13.71
N ILE A 89 -2.22 2.28 -13.12
CA ILE A 89 -1.62 1.73 -11.90
C ILE A 89 -2.11 2.49 -10.68
N PHE A 90 -2.63 1.75 -9.70
CA PHE A 90 -3.18 2.30 -8.47
C PHE A 90 -2.10 2.94 -7.58
N THR A 91 -2.36 4.13 -7.04
CA THR A 91 -1.40 4.86 -6.21
C THR A 91 -1.84 4.93 -4.75
N ILE A 92 -0.91 4.63 -3.83
CA ILE A 92 -1.18 4.54 -2.39
C ILE A 92 -0.25 5.50 -1.62
N ALA A 93 -0.79 6.58 -1.05
CA ALA A 93 -0.06 7.37 -0.07
C ALA A 93 -0.02 6.63 1.28
N ASP A 94 1.12 5.97 1.58
CA ASP A 94 1.30 5.32 2.88
C ASP A 94 1.68 6.33 3.95
N ALA A 95 0.68 7.13 4.37
CA ALA A 95 0.82 8.32 5.21
C ALA A 95 0.37 8.09 6.66
N LYS A 96 -0.50 7.09 6.89
CA LYS A 96 -1.07 6.76 8.20
C LYS A 96 -1.59 7.99 8.95
N ARG A 97 -2.35 8.83 8.21
CA ARG A 97 -2.95 10.05 8.78
C ARG A 97 -4.09 9.69 9.72
N GLY A 98 -4.35 10.58 10.65
CA GLY A 98 -5.46 10.49 11.59
C GLY A 98 -5.56 11.79 12.36
N ASP A 99 -6.68 12.48 12.17
CA ASP A 99 -7.09 13.70 12.88
C ASP A 99 -8.60 13.79 12.75
N ILE A 100 -9.23 14.78 13.31
CA ILE A 100 -10.70 14.90 13.32
C ILE A 100 -11.21 16.00 12.38
N GLY A 101 -12.40 15.78 11.83
CA GLY A 101 -13.17 16.79 11.11
C GLY A 101 -12.39 17.53 10.03
N ASN A 102 -12.34 18.86 10.14
CA ASN A 102 -11.71 19.71 9.12
C ASN A 102 -10.19 19.44 8.94
N THR A 103 -9.47 19.08 10.00
CA THR A 103 -8.04 18.75 9.89
C THR A 103 -7.83 17.49 9.06
N SER A 104 -8.61 16.43 9.27
CA SER A 104 -8.60 15.23 8.42
C SER A 104 -8.92 15.57 6.98
N LYS A 105 -9.87 16.48 6.73
CA LYS A 105 -10.18 16.95 5.37
C LYS A 105 -9.00 17.68 4.70
N MET A 106 -8.21 18.44 5.46
CA MET A 106 -7.00 19.08 4.90
C MET A 106 -5.94 18.04 4.52
N TYR A 107 -5.75 16.97 5.31
CA TYR A 107 -4.90 15.85 4.91
C TYR A 107 -5.41 15.14 3.66
N ALA A 108 -6.72 14.91 3.57
CA ALA A 108 -7.34 14.30 2.39
C ALA A 108 -7.10 15.16 1.12
N LYS A 109 -7.28 16.48 1.20
CA LYS A 109 -6.99 17.41 0.10
C LYS A 109 -5.53 17.34 -0.34
N ALA A 110 -4.59 17.28 0.59
CA ALA A 110 -3.17 17.21 0.26
C ALA A 110 -2.84 16.00 -0.64
N PHE A 111 -3.40 14.83 -0.33
CA PHE A 111 -3.13 13.62 -1.09
C PHE A 111 -4.04 13.46 -2.31
N PHE A 112 -5.33 13.77 -2.18
CA PHE A 112 -6.31 13.48 -3.23
C PHE A 112 -6.47 14.58 -4.28
N GLU A 113 -6.43 15.85 -3.87
CA GLU A 113 -6.60 16.98 -4.79
C GLU A 113 -5.24 17.51 -5.30
N ASN A 114 -4.26 17.73 -4.39
CA ASN A 114 -3.01 18.36 -4.79
C ASN A 114 -2.06 17.38 -5.48
N MET A 115 -1.93 16.14 -4.94
CA MET A 115 -1.01 15.11 -5.47
C MET A 115 -1.71 14.04 -6.31
N ASN A 116 -3.03 14.03 -6.36
CA ASN A 116 -3.86 13.09 -7.11
C ASN A 116 -3.68 11.60 -6.78
N PHE A 117 -3.25 11.23 -5.58
CA PHE A 117 -3.25 9.82 -5.18
C PHE A 117 -4.64 9.19 -5.29
N ASP A 118 -4.71 7.89 -5.63
CA ASP A 118 -5.96 7.13 -5.59
C ASP A 118 -6.38 6.78 -4.17
N SER A 119 -5.42 6.58 -3.27
CA SER A 119 -5.69 6.16 -1.90
C SER A 119 -4.72 6.72 -0.87
N VAL A 120 -5.14 6.68 0.40
CA VAL A 120 -4.32 7.06 1.55
C VAL A 120 -4.53 6.09 2.71
N THR A 121 -3.46 5.74 3.42
CA THR A 121 -3.57 4.97 4.65
C THR A 121 -3.96 5.87 5.82
N VAL A 122 -4.93 5.42 6.63
CA VAL A 122 -5.52 6.16 7.75
C VAL A 122 -5.50 5.30 9.02
N ALA A 123 -5.21 5.92 10.16
CA ALA A 123 -5.25 5.29 11.46
C ALA A 123 -6.64 5.47 12.11
N PRO A 124 -7.27 4.39 12.64
CA PRO A 124 -8.65 4.43 13.14
C PRO A 124 -8.78 4.85 14.61
N TYR A 125 -7.68 5.07 15.32
CA TYR A 125 -7.69 5.19 16.78
C TYR A 125 -8.62 6.27 17.34
N MET A 126 -8.83 7.39 16.59
CA MET A 126 -9.75 8.45 16.97
C MET A 126 -11.20 8.23 16.51
N GLY A 127 -11.52 7.08 15.92
CA GLY A 127 -12.88 6.71 15.53
C GLY A 127 -13.32 7.26 14.17
N GLU A 128 -14.64 7.29 13.96
CA GLU A 128 -15.29 7.64 12.69
C GLU A 128 -14.87 9.01 12.17
N ASP A 129 -14.83 10.02 13.04
CA ASP A 129 -14.49 11.40 12.69
C ASP A 129 -13.10 11.56 12.06
N SER A 130 -12.21 10.59 12.29
CA SER A 130 -10.86 10.59 11.71
C SER A 130 -10.79 9.95 10.33
N VAL A 131 -11.80 9.19 9.93
CA VAL A 131 -11.85 8.39 8.72
C VAL A 131 -12.80 8.97 7.67
N THR A 132 -14.02 9.32 8.09
CA THR A 132 -15.08 9.76 7.17
C THR A 132 -14.74 11.00 6.34
N PRO A 133 -13.94 11.99 6.79
CA PRO A 133 -13.55 13.12 5.95
C PRO A 133 -12.75 12.73 4.70
N PHE A 134 -12.04 11.59 4.73
CA PHE A 134 -11.35 11.07 3.55
C PHE A 134 -12.30 10.37 2.57
N LEU A 135 -13.43 9.85 3.06
CA LEU A 135 -14.45 9.18 2.25
C LEU A 135 -15.35 10.16 1.47
N GLU A 136 -15.29 11.46 1.77
CA GLU A 136 -16.04 12.50 1.03
C GLU A 136 -15.51 12.71 -0.41
N PHE A 137 -14.31 12.19 -0.74
CA PHE A 137 -13.69 12.38 -2.05
C PHE A 137 -14.11 11.27 -3.01
N PRO A 138 -14.82 11.58 -4.12
CA PRO A 138 -15.32 10.56 -5.05
C PRO A 138 -14.17 9.85 -5.77
N ASN A 139 -14.32 8.57 -5.99
CA ASN A 139 -13.34 7.70 -6.66
C ASN A 139 -11.96 7.63 -5.97
N LYS A 140 -11.90 7.98 -4.69
CA LYS A 140 -10.71 7.85 -3.85
C LYS A 140 -10.97 6.79 -2.76
N TRP A 141 -9.87 6.23 -2.23
CA TRP A 141 -9.93 5.13 -1.29
C TRP A 141 -9.28 5.46 0.04
N VAL A 142 -9.88 4.96 1.10
CA VAL A 142 -9.23 4.88 2.41
C VAL A 142 -8.69 3.47 2.60
N ILE A 143 -7.44 3.36 3.03
CA ILE A 143 -6.83 2.10 3.45
C ILE A 143 -6.62 2.18 4.96
N LEU A 144 -7.55 1.58 5.72
CA LEU A 144 -7.57 1.70 7.17
C LEU A 144 -6.63 0.69 7.84
N LEU A 145 -5.87 1.11 8.85
CA LEU A 145 -5.06 0.19 9.64
C LEU A 145 -5.98 -0.75 10.44
N GLY A 146 -5.98 -2.02 10.08
CA GLY A 146 -6.68 -3.09 10.80
C GLY A 146 -5.76 -3.80 11.79
N LEU A 147 -4.90 -4.70 11.29
CA LEU A 147 -3.93 -5.44 12.09
C LEU A 147 -2.51 -5.20 11.58
N THR A 148 -1.61 -4.71 12.41
CA THR A 148 -0.23 -4.40 12.04
C THR A 148 0.75 -5.53 12.39
N SER A 149 1.88 -5.61 11.67
CA SER A 149 2.86 -6.70 11.82
C SER A 149 3.87 -6.49 12.95
N ASN A 150 3.97 -5.29 13.50
CA ASN A 150 4.95 -4.94 14.54
C ASN A 150 4.61 -5.58 15.90
N LYS A 151 5.63 -5.76 16.74
CA LYS A 151 5.46 -6.35 18.07
C LYS A 151 4.51 -5.54 18.97
N GLY A 152 4.54 -4.20 18.88
CA GLY A 152 3.66 -3.30 19.66
C GLY A 152 2.16 -3.44 19.32
N ALA A 153 1.78 -4.21 18.30
CA ALA A 153 0.37 -4.55 18.05
C ALA A 153 -0.29 -5.21 19.27
N PHE A 154 0.48 -5.96 20.07
CA PHE A 154 -0.01 -6.60 21.29
C PHE A 154 -0.37 -5.63 22.41
N ASP A 155 0.09 -4.38 22.38
CA ASP A 155 -0.22 -3.41 23.41
C ASP A 155 -1.71 -3.00 23.39
N PHE A 156 -2.34 -2.99 22.20
CA PHE A 156 -3.73 -2.55 22.01
C PHE A 156 -4.54 -3.46 21.12
N GLN A 157 -4.03 -3.87 19.95
CA GLN A 157 -4.84 -4.48 18.90
C GLN A 157 -5.40 -5.86 19.32
N PHE A 158 -4.74 -6.54 20.24
CA PHE A 158 -5.14 -7.86 20.77
C PHE A 158 -5.89 -7.78 22.10
N ILE A 159 -6.23 -6.59 22.61
CA ILE A 159 -7.13 -6.47 23.76
C ILE A 159 -8.50 -7.01 23.35
N GLU A 160 -9.02 -7.94 24.14
CA GLU A 160 -10.32 -8.56 23.90
C GLU A 160 -11.42 -7.87 24.73
N ASN A 161 -12.60 -7.77 24.14
CA ASN A 161 -13.80 -7.37 24.87
C ASN A 161 -14.41 -8.55 25.63
N GLU A 162 -15.54 -8.33 26.34
CA GLU A 162 -16.22 -9.36 27.14
C GLU A 162 -16.68 -10.58 26.32
N SER A 163 -16.85 -10.45 25.00
CA SER A 163 -17.22 -11.56 24.10
C SER A 163 -16.01 -12.31 23.54
N GLY A 164 -14.77 -11.94 23.91
CA GLY A 164 -13.54 -12.51 23.38
C GLY A 164 -13.18 -12.03 21.97
N GLU A 165 -13.78 -10.90 21.52
CA GLU A 165 -13.43 -10.26 20.24
C GLU A 165 -12.27 -9.29 20.44
N ALA A 166 -11.22 -9.45 19.64
CA ALA A 166 -10.05 -8.57 19.70
C ALA A 166 -10.36 -7.17 19.12
N LEU A 167 -9.66 -6.13 19.61
CA LEU A 167 -9.86 -4.76 19.18
C LEU A 167 -9.69 -4.60 17.65
N PHE A 168 -8.69 -5.25 17.03
CA PHE A 168 -8.50 -5.15 15.58
C PHE A 168 -9.70 -5.69 14.78
N GLU A 169 -10.42 -6.68 15.29
CA GLU A 169 -11.62 -7.23 14.68
C GLU A 169 -12.81 -6.28 14.83
N SER A 170 -12.97 -5.71 16.03
CA SER A 170 -13.97 -4.68 16.29
C SER A 170 -13.77 -3.46 15.39
N VAL A 171 -12.51 -3.04 15.17
CA VAL A 171 -12.17 -1.94 14.24
C VAL A 171 -12.57 -2.30 12.81
N VAL A 172 -12.23 -3.48 12.31
CA VAL A 172 -12.57 -3.90 10.94
C VAL A 172 -14.09 -4.03 10.75
N LYS A 173 -14.81 -4.56 11.74
CA LYS A 173 -16.28 -4.63 11.71
C LYS A 173 -16.91 -3.24 11.71
N LYS A 174 -16.49 -2.38 12.63
CA LYS A 174 -17.04 -1.03 12.79
C LYS A 174 -16.80 -0.16 11.55
N ALA A 175 -15.62 -0.24 10.94
CA ALA A 175 -15.29 0.55 9.76
C ALA A 175 -16.18 0.24 8.54
N GLN A 176 -16.74 -0.97 8.45
CA GLN A 176 -17.67 -1.35 7.39
C GLN A 176 -19.04 -0.64 7.51
N GLU A 177 -19.36 -0.06 8.66
CA GLU A 177 -20.52 0.79 8.82
C GLU A 177 -20.30 2.19 8.22
N TRP A 178 -19.03 2.63 8.07
CA TRP A 178 -18.67 3.95 7.57
C TRP A 178 -18.53 4.01 6.05
N ALA A 179 -18.13 2.90 5.42
CA ALA A 179 -17.92 2.83 3.98
C ALA A 179 -18.08 1.42 3.42
N THR A 180 -18.37 1.33 2.13
CA THR A 180 -18.48 0.07 1.40
C THR A 180 -17.12 -0.45 0.96
N ALA A 181 -17.08 -1.69 0.47
CA ALA A 181 -15.91 -2.33 -0.12
C ALA A 181 -15.42 -1.67 -1.44
N ASP A 182 -16.08 -0.62 -1.91
CA ASP A 182 -15.69 0.13 -3.11
C ASP A 182 -14.90 1.41 -2.79
N GLN A 183 -14.78 1.75 -1.49
CA GLN A 183 -14.04 2.92 -1.00
C GLN A 183 -13.12 2.61 0.19
N LEU A 184 -13.26 1.42 0.80
CA LEU A 184 -12.53 1.05 2.00
C LEU A 184 -11.73 -0.23 1.78
N MET A 185 -10.46 -0.16 2.09
CA MET A 185 -9.52 -1.28 2.19
C MET A 185 -8.94 -1.36 3.60
N PHE A 186 -8.27 -2.47 3.94
CA PHE A 186 -7.62 -2.64 5.23
C PHE A 186 -6.14 -3.00 5.08
N VAL A 187 -5.27 -2.40 5.91
CA VAL A 187 -3.88 -2.86 6.08
C VAL A 187 -3.85 -4.02 7.04
N LEU A 188 -3.34 -5.17 6.61
CA LEU A 188 -3.21 -6.37 7.42
C LEU A 188 -1.80 -6.96 7.30
N GLY A 189 -1.12 -7.13 8.44
CA GLY A 189 0.27 -7.61 8.47
C GLY A 189 0.42 -9.07 8.04
N ALA A 190 1.35 -9.36 7.12
CA ALA A 190 1.63 -10.69 6.58
C ALA A 190 2.18 -11.70 7.59
N THR A 191 2.74 -11.26 8.72
CA THR A 191 3.38 -12.13 9.72
C THR A 191 2.41 -12.88 10.63
N LYS A 192 1.11 -12.60 10.48
CA LYS A 192 0.02 -13.15 11.30
C LYS A 192 -1.03 -13.77 10.39
N THR A 193 -0.61 -14.74 9.57
CA THR A 193 -1.45 -15.35 8.53
C THR A 193 -2.70 -16.03 9.10
N GLU A 194 -2.64 -16.56 10.33
CA GLU A 194 -3.80 -17.14 11.02
C GLU A 194 -4.95 -16.15 11.22
N HIS A 195 -4.65 -14.84 11.34
CA HIS A 195 -5.67 -13.81 11.49
C HIS A 195 -6.22 -13.34 10.15
N LEU A 196 -5.49 -13.55 9.03
CA LEU A 196 -5.95 -13.14 7.70
C LEU A 196 -7.24 -13.84 7.29
N ALA A 197 -7.35 -15.16 7.50
CA ALA A 197 -8.56 -15.90 7.21
C ALA A 197 -9.76 -15.42 8.05
N ARG A 198 -9.53 -15.13 9.35
CA ARG A 198 -10.56 -14.60 10.23
C ARG A 198 -11.03 -13.22 9.80
N LEU A 199 -10.08 -12.34 9.43
CA LEU A 199 -10.39 -11.00 8.92
C LEU A 199 -11.05 -11.06 7.55
N ARG A 200 -10.69 -12.02 6.69
CA ARG A 200 -11.39 -12.25 5.42
C ARG A 200 -12.84 -12.67 5.63
N ALA A 201 -13.14 -13.50 6.64
CA ALA A 201 -14.51 -13.83 6.99
C ALA A 201 -15.32 -12.62 7.51
N ILE A 202 -14.66 -11.70 8.23
CA ILE A 202 -15.27 -10.44 8.73
C ILE A 202 -15.50 -9.44 7.58
N ALA A 203 -14.55 -9.29 6.66
CA ALA A 203 -14.59 -8.32 5.56
C ALA A 203 -14.46 -9.04 4.19
N PRO A 204 -15.49 -9.80 3.75
CA PRO A 204 -15.39 -10.74 2.63
C PRO A 204 -15.14 -10.06 1.28
N ASP A 205 -15.63 -8.84 1.08
CA ASP A 205 -15.58 -8.15 -0.20
C ASP A 205 -14.52 -7.02 -0.28
N HIS A 206 -13.87 -6.71 0.85
CA HIS A 206 -12.88 -5.64 0.92
C HIS A 206 -11.50 -6.07 0.41
N PHE A 207 -10.76 -5.12 -0.19
CA PHE A 207 -9.35 -5.33 -0.50
C PHE A 207 -8.50 -5.23 0.77
N PHE A 208 -7.46 -6.06 0.84
CA PHE A 208 -6.45 -6.04 1.87
C PHE A 208 -5.11 -5.61 1.30
N LEU A 209 -4.50 -4.59 1.87
CA LEU A 209 -3.09 -4.27 1.64
C LEU A 209 -2.26 -5.05 2.64
N VAL A 210 -1.43 -5.96 2.15
CA VAL A 210 -0.66 -6.88 2.99
C VAL A 210 0.83 -6.59 2.87
N PRO A 211 1.41 -5.78 3.78
CA PRO A 211 2.84 -5.52 3.83
C PRO A 211 3.60 -6.65 4.52
N GLY A 212 4.91 -6.79 4.19
CA GLY A 212 5.83 -7.67 4.92
C GLY A 212 6.01 -9.07 4.35
N VAL A 213 5.54 -9.33 3.15
CA VAL A 213 5.81 -10.58 2.43
C VAL A 213 7.29 -10.64 2.02
N GLY A 214 7.94 -11.79 2.24
CA GLY A 214 9.36 -12.01 1.98
C GLY A 214 10.28 -11.34 3.01
N ALA A 215 10.52 -10.06 2.91
CA ALA A 215 11.50 -9.32 3.74
C ALA A 215 11.23 -9.31 5.25
N GLN A 216 10.01 -9.59 5.70
CA GLN A 216 9.63 -9.70 7.11
C GLN A 216 9.23 -11.14 7.52
N GLY A 217 9.46 -12.12 6.63
CA GLY A 217 9.20 -13.54 6.92
C GLY A 217 7.78 -14.02 6.60
N GLY A 218 6.91 -13.19 6.03
CA GLY A 218 5.58 -13.61 5.54
C GLY A 218 5.70 -14.45 4.28
N SER A 219 5.04 -15.62 4.23
CA SER A 219 4.95 -16.49 3.04
C SER A 219 3.93 -15.93 2.07
N LEU A 220 4.33 -15.70 0.81
CA LEU A 220 3.40 -15.26 -0.25
C LEU A 220 2.26 -16.26 -0.43
N GLN A 221 2.58 -17.55 -0.49
CA GLN A 221 1.59 -18.61 -0.65
C GLN A 221 0.55 -18.62 0.47
N GLU A 222 0.98 -18.51 1.74
CA GLU A 222 0.05 -18.50 2.87
C GLU A 222 -0.80 -17.22 2.88
N VAL A 223 -0.22 -16.05 2.55
CA VAL A 223 -0.97 -14.80 2.43
C VAL A 223 -2.04 -14.92 1.37
N LEU A 224 -1.69 -15.37 0.17
CA LEU A 224 -2.65 -15.51 -0.92
C LEU A 224 -3.74 -16.52 -0.59
N LYS A 225 -3.39 -17.66 0.00
CA LYS A 225 -4.35 -18.69 0.43
C LYS A 225 -5.38 -18.16 1.44
N GLN A 226 -4.97 -17.31 2.37
CA GLN A 226 -5.82 -16.84 3.47
C GLN A 226 -6.52 -15.51 3.20
N ALA A 227 -5.91 -14.64 2.38
CA ALA A 227 -6.38 -13.27 2.19
C ALA A 227 -7.18 -13.03 0.92
N THR A 228 -7.13 -13.92 -0.08
CA THR A 228 -7.88 -13.74 -1.34
C THR A 228 -9.36 -14.00 -1.19
N ASN A 229 -10.14 -13.41 -2.11
CA ASN A 229 -11.56 -13.64 -2.29
C ASN A 229 -11.90 -13.86 -3.79
N LYS A 230 -13.19 -13.88 -4.15
CA LYS A 230 -13.66 -14.05 -5.54
C LYS A 230 -13.12 -12.99 -6.52
N ASP A 231 -12.75 -11.80 -6.02
CA ASP A 231 -12.26 -10.66 -6.77
C ASP A 231 -10.74 -10.46 -6.56
N TYR A 232 -10.02 -11.51 -6.19
CA TYR A 232 -8.65 -11.52 -5.68
C TYR A 232 -8.51 -10.81 -4.32
N GLY A 233 -9.03 -9.60 -4.14
CA GLY A 233 -9.22 -8.88 -2.88
C GLY A 233 -7.96 -8.60 -2.07
N VAL A 234 -6.76 -8.64 -2.68
CA VAL A 234 -5.49 -8.42 -1.99
C VAL A 234 -4.51 -7.65 -2.87
N LEU A 235 -3.74 -6.76 -2.24
CA LEU A 235 -2.53 -6.14 -2.78
C LEU A 235 -1.37 -6.53 -1.87
N VAL A 236 -0.38 -7.24 -2.40
CA VAL A 236 0.79 -7.71 -1.65
C VAL A 236 1.93 -6.72 -1.82
N ASN A 237 2.31 -6.03 -0.74
CA ASN A 237 3.36 -5.03 -0.81
C ASN A 237 4.75 -5.63 -0.59
N SER A 238 5.62 -5.42 -1.57
CA SER A 238 7.06 -5.66 -1.49
C SER A 238 7.83 -4.37 -1.76
N THR A 239 8.76 -3.99 -0.88
CA THR A 239 9.60 -2.79 -1.03
C THR A 239 11.05 -3.19 -1.19
N ARG A 240 11.77 -3.47 -0.10
CA ARG A 240 13.21 -3.78 -0.11
C ARG A 240 13.57 -4.97 -0.98
N GLY A 241 12.69 -5.97 -1.06
CA GLY A 241 12.83 -7.15 -1.91
C GLY A 241 12.72 -6.87 -3.41
N VAL A 242 12.32 -5.65 -3.81
CA VAL A 242 12.25 -5.22 -5.20
C VAL A 242 13.23 -4.09 -5.47
N ILE A 243 13.11 -2.94 -4.78
CA ILE A 243 13.78 -1.72 -5.18
C ILE A 243 15.28 -1.65 -4.81
N TYR A 244 15.76 -2.53 -3.92
CA TYR A 244 17.16 -2.54 -3.45
C TYR A 244 17.90 -3.85 -3.79
N GLN A 245 17.65 -4.42 -4.98
CA GLN A 245 18.30 -5.64 -5.44
C GLN A 245 19.75 -5.43 -5.87
N SER A 246 20.09 -4.23 -6.32
CA SER A 246 21.46 -3.84 -6.69
C SER A 246 21.71 -2.38 -6.29
N LYS A 247 22.99 -2.02 -6.07
CA LYS A 247 23.49 -0.66 -5.88
C LYS A 247 24.31 -0.15 -7.07
N GLU A 248 24.41 -0.97 -8.11
CA GLU A 248 25.20 -0.70 -9.31
C GLU A 248 24.31 -0.06 -10.40
N GLU A 249 24.86 0.11 -11.60
CA GLU A 249 24.13 0.68 -12.74
C GLU A 249 22.95 -0.18 -13.21
N ASP A 250 22.96 -1.46 -12.88
CA ASP A 250 21.90 -2.42 -13.22
C ASP A 250 20.70 -2.43 -12.25
N PHE A 251 20.65 -1.53 -11.26
CA PHE A 251 19.65 -1.52 -10.19
C PHE A 251 18.20 -1.61 -10.69
N ALA A 252 17.87 -0.90 -11.75
CA ALA A 252 16.55 -0.90 -12.34
C ALA A 252 16.19 -2.25 -12.97
N SER A 253 17.12 -2.85 -13.73
CA SER A 253 16.91 -4.19 -14.32
C SER A 253 16.84 -5.28 -13.25
N ALA A 254 17.63 -5.17 -12.18
CA ALA A 254 17.57 -6.07 -11.03
C ALA A 254 16.20 -5.97 -10.30
N ALA A 255 15.67 -4.76 -10.13
CA ALA A 255 14.33 -4.53 -9.58
C ALA A 255 13.24 -5.10 -10.51
N GLY A 256 13.36 -4.89 -11.83
CA GLY A 256 12.46 -5.45 -12.83
C GLY A 256 12.40 -6.97 -12.76
N LYS A 257 13.59 -7.63 -12.66
CA LYS A 257 13.68 -9.07 -12.47
C LYS A 257 12.99 -9.53 -11.18
N ALA A 258 13.22 -8.86 -10.06
CA ALA A 258 12.60 -9.23 -8.79
C ALA A 258 11.08 -9.08 -8.82
N ALA A 259 10.57 -8.02 -9.45
CA ALA A 259 9.14 -7.83 -9.65
C ALA A 259 8.52 -8.90 -10.55
N HIS A 260 9.20 -9.26 -11.63
CA HIS A 260 8.80 -10.35 -12.53
C HIS A 260 8.77 -11.70 -11.79
N ASP A 261 9.81 -12.03 -11.02
CA ASP A 261 9.88 -13.31 -10.28
C ASP A 261 8.71 -13.42 -9.28
N LEU A 262 8.36 -12.32 -8.57
CA LEU A 262 7.18 -12.24 -7.71
C LEU A 262 5.86 -12.39 -8.48
N GLN A 263 5.75 -11.73 -9.63
CA GLN A 263 4.57 -11.85 -10.49
C GLN A 263 4.39 -13.29 -10.97
N GLN A 264 5.45 -13.97 -11.39
CA GLN A 264 5.40 -15.38 -11.81
C GLN A 264 4.96 -16.32 -10.68
N GLU A 265 5.37 -16.03 -9.44
CA GLU A 265 4.89 -16.77 -8.27
C GLU A 265 3.40 -16.51 -8.02
N MET A 266 2.95 -15.25 -8.07
CA MET A 266 1.55 -14.88 -7.92
C MET A 266 0.68 -15.49 -9.02
N GLU A 267 1.14 -15.48 -10.25
CA GLU A 267 0.45 -16.09 -11.39
C GLU A 267 0.19 -17.58 -11.17
N ARG A 268 1.19 -18.34 -10.74
CA ARG A 268 1.04 -19.78 -10.45
C ARG A 268 0.09 -20.09 -9.29
N LEU A 269 -0.06 -19.15 -8.34
CA LEU A 269 -0.86 -19.35 -7.13
C LEU A 269 -2.31 -18.88 -7.28
N LEU A 270 -2.59 -17.94 -8.21
CA LEU A 270 -3.89 -17.28 -8.31
C LEU A 270 -4.61 -17.52 -9.64
N PHE A 271 -3.89 -17.93 -10.67
CA PHE A 271 -4.41 -18.06 -12.04
C PHE A 271 -4.11 -19.44 -12.63
#